data_77d8eb57ff82c5c08666204f9ef86f16
#
_entry.id   77d8eb57ff82c5c08666204f9ef86f16
#
_cell.length_a   1.000
_cell.length_b   1.000
_cell.length_c   1.000
_cell.angle_alpha   90.00
_cell.angle_beta   90.00
_cell.angle_gamma   90.00
#
_symmetry.space_group_name_H-M   'P 1'
#
loop_
_entity.id
_entity.type
_entity.pdbx_description
1 polymer ?
#
loop_
_entity_poly.entity_id
_entity_poly.type
_entity_poly.pdbx_seq_one_letter_code
_entity_poly.pdbx_strand_id
1 'polypeptide(L)'
;MLPAQDSLPEDSAVGNLIALPLQGKALQDGNSAFIDGNWNAYPNQWETLFNKPRLSQGFLEEKIKEWSNTIDNIAANAAESDREKPWNRMQHFNKNDVEGKLHIVLSNGIYVDNTNLKAAMQNRIRRMAAISNPVFYKNQAIGTSNYDTARWIYLGKDHLSGYIQIPRGLQDELWENIKQADIDY
;
A
#
# COMPACT_ATOMS: atom_id res chain seq x y z
N MET A 1 -12.03 -0.70 -11.86
CA MET A 1 -12.75 -1.97 -11.66
C MET A 1 -13.84 -1.72 -10.64
N LEU A 2 -15.03 -2.29 -10.78
CA LEU A 2 -16.08 -2.22 -9.77
C LEU A 2 -16.18 -3.58 -9.05
N PRO A 3 -16.42 -3.61 -7.73
CA PRO A 3 -16.57 -2.46 -6.82
C PRO A 3 -15.23 -1.72 -6.64
N ALA A 4 -15.33 -0.40 -6.42
CA ALA A 4 -14.14 0.45 -6.25
C ALA A 4 -13.64 0.49 -4.78
N GLN A 5 -14.25 -0.25 -3.89
CA GLN A 5 -13.93 -0.28 -2.47
C GLN A 5 -13.63 -1.72 -2.00
N ASP A 6 -12.62 -1.84 -1.16
CA ASP A 6 -12.15 -3.13 -0.62
C ASP A 6 -12.87 -3.51 0.70
N SER A 7 -13.58 -2.57 1.31
CA SER A 7 -14.34 -2.77 2.55
C SER A 7 -15.67 -2.02 2.50
N LEU A 8 -16.63 -2.48 3.30
CA LEU A 8 -17.89 -1.76 3.47
C LEU A 8 -17.64 -0.47 4.29
N PRO A 9 -18.24 0.67 3.89
CA PRO A 9 -18.23 1.87 4.72
C PRO A 9 -18.88 1.61 6.08
N GLU A 10 -18.37 2.22 7.14
CA GLU A 10 -18.89 2.05 8.51
C GLU A 10 -20.37 2.43 8.62
N ASP A 11 -20.81 3.41 7.84
CA ASP A 11 -22.18 3.95 7.86
C ASP A 11 -23.11 3.29 6.83
N SER A 12 -22.66 2.29 6.10
CA SER A 12 -23.42 1.67 5.01
C SER A 12 -23.41 0.15 5.12
N ALA A 13 -24.60 -0.43 5.15
CA ALA A 13 -24.76 -1.89 5.12
C ALA A 13 -24.51 -2.51 3.72
N VAL A 14 -24.33 -1.68 2.68
CA VAL A 14 -24.20 -2.13 1.29
C VAL A 14 -23.04 -1.41 0.63
N GLY A 15 -22.11 -2.17 0.08
CA GLY A 15 -21.01 -1.65 -0.74
C GLY A 15 -21.47 -1.12 -2.09
N ASN A 16 -20.52 -0.70 -2.92
CA ASN A 16 -20.81 -0.29 -4.30
C ASN A 16 -21.47 -1.42 -5.07
N LEU A 17 -22.61 -1.12 -5.66
CA LEU A 17 -23.36 -2.08 -6.45
C LEU A 17 -22.65 -2.33 -7.79
N ILE A 18 -22.59 -3.59 -8.18
CA ILE A 18 -22.19 -4.00 -9.53
C ILE A 18 -23.46 -4.08 -10.37
N ALA A 19 -23.49 -3.33 -11.48
CA ALA A 19 -24.59 -3.44 -12.43
C ALA A 19 -24.58 -4.83 -13.07
N LEU A 20 -25.67 -5.57 -12.89
CA LEU A 20 -25.83 -6.86 -13.52
C LEU A 20 -26.15 -6.68 -15.01
N PRO A 21 -25.72 -7.62 -15.88
CA PRO A 21 -26.12 -7.61 -17.27
C PRO A 21 -27.64 -7.84 -17.41
N LEU A 22 -28.20 -7.41 -18.53
CA LEU A 22 -29.60 -7.60 -18.89
C LEU A 22 -30.60 -6.94 -17.92
N GLN A 23 -30.22 -5.86 -17.24
CA GLN A 23 -31.16 -5.08 -16.44
C GLN A 23 -32.24 -4.46 -17.33
N GLY A 24 -33.52 -4.67 -16.96
CA GLY A 24 -34.67 -4.36 -17.83
C GLY A 24 -34.63 -3.01 -18.52
N LYS A 25 -34.56 -1.90 -17.78
CA LYS A 25 -34.52 -0.55 -18.36
C LYS A 25 -33.24 -0.30 -19.14
N ALA A 26 -32.07 -0.65 -18.57
CA ALA A 26 -30.79 -0.46 -19.24
C ALA A 26 -30.69 -1.26 -20.55
N LEU A 27 -31.29 -2.45 -20.60
CA LEU A 27 -31.34 -3.28 -21.80
C LEU A 27 -32.26 -2.64 -22.89
N GLN A 28 -33.37 -2.05 -22.47
CA GLN A 28 -34.25 -1.31 -23.40
C GLN A 28 -33.57 -0.09 -24.02
N ASP A 29 -32.71 0.56 -23.26
CA ASP A 29 -31.91 1.72 -23.70
C ASP A 29 -30.65 1.32 -24.52
N GLY A 30 -30.51 0.03 -24.87
CA GLY A 30 -29.36 -0.51 -25.59
C GLY A 30 -28.10 -0.71 -24.75
N ASN A 31 -28.19 -0.56 -23.42
CA ASN A 31 -27.11 -0.78 -22.48
C ASN A 31 -27.24 -2.14 -21.80
N SER A 32 -26.16 -2.59 -21.14
CA SER A 32 -26.20 -3.86 -20.36
C SER A 32 -26.44 -5.13 -21.18
N ALA A 33 -26.24 -5.06 -22.50
CA ALA A 33 -26.35 -6.21 -23.41
C ALA A 33 -25.01 -6.94 -23.56
N PHE A 34 -25.06 -8.24 -23.84
CA PHE A 34 -23.88 -8.98 -24.29
C PHE A 34 -23.60 -8.65 -25.75
N ILE A 35 -22.33 -8.38 -26.05
CA ILE A 35 -21.84 -8.01 -27.37
C ILE A 35 -20.80 -9.01 -27.87
N ASP A 36 -20.67 -9.14 -29.18
CA ASP A 36 -19.62 -9.92 -29.82
C ASP A 36 -18.27 -9.16 -29.91
N GLY A 37 -17.25 -9.78 -30.49
CA GLY A 37 -15.94 -9.16 -30.70
C GLY A 37 -15.93 -7.94 -31.63
N ASN A 38 -17.02 -7.70 -32.36
CA ASN A 38 -17.20 -6.57 -33.28
C ASN A 38 -18.13 -5.50 -32.68
N TRP A 39 -18.43 -5.59 -31.41
CA TRP A 39 -19.31 -4.67 -30.67
C TRP A 39 -20.79 -4.74 -31.05
N ASN A 40 -21.26 -5.79 -31.73
CA ASN A 40 -22.66 -6.02 -32.03
C ASN A 40 -23.33 -6.77 -30.89
N ALA A 41 -24.55 -6.35 -30.54
CA ALA A 41 -25.34 -7.05 -29.56
C ALA A 41 -25.77 -8.43 -30.09
N TYR A 42 -25.67 -9.48 -29.27
CA TYR A 42 -26.19 -10.80 -29.64
C TYR A 42 -27.71 -10.72 -29.81
N PRO A 43 -28.28 -11.40 -30.83
CA PRO A 43 -29.72 -11.32 -31.13
C PRO A 43 -30.58 -11.91 -30.02
N ASN A 44 -30.12 -12.95 -29.35
CA ASN A 44 -30.78 -13.55 -28.18
C ASN A 44 -29.91 -13.46 -26.94
N GLN A 45 -30.14 -12.45 -26.14
CA GLN A 45 -29.35 -12.14 -24.95
C GLN A 45 -29.46 -13.20 -23.87
N TRP A 46 -30.65 -13.75 -23.64
CA TRP A 46 -30.88 -14.77 -22.62
C TRP A 46 -30.25 -16.10 -23.01
N GLU A 47 -30.37 -16.51 -24.26
CA GLU A 47 -29.74 -17.70 -24.77
C GLU A 47 -28.20 -17.59 -24.67
N THR A 48 -27.65 -16.41 -24.98
CA THR A 48 -26.23 -16.11 -24.82
C THR A 48 -25.79 -16.29 -23.37
N LEU A 49 -26.59 -15.80 -22.40
CA LEU A 49 -26.28 -15.98 -20.97
C LEU A 49 -26.33 -17.45 -20.54
N PHE A 50 -27.40 -18.18 -20.93
CA PHE A 50 -27.59 -19.58 -20.54
C PHE A 50 -26.54 -20.53 -21.14
N ASN A 51 -26.06 -20.22 -22.34
CA ASN A 51 -25.05 -21.03 -23.03
C ASN A 51 -23.61 -20.69 -22.62
N LYS A 52 -23.39 -19.69 -21.77
CA LYS A 52 -22.04 -19.40 -21.26
C LYS A 52 -21.62 -20.48 -20.26
N PRO A 53 -20.42 -21.04 -20.43
CA PRO A 53 -19.90 -22.02 -19.47
C PRO A 53 -19.74 -21.37 -18.09
N ARG A 54 -20.13 -22.07 -17.05
CA ARG A 54 -19.85 -21.67 -15.67
C ARG A 54 -18.37 -21.91 -15.39
N LEU A 55 -17.70 -20.89 -14.91
CA LEU A 55 -16.32 -21.02 -14.46
C LEU A 55 -16.28 -21.77 -13.13
N SER A 56 -15.38 -22.73 -13.02
CA SER A 56 -15.15 -23.42 -11.75
C SER A 56 -14.43 -22.51 -10.77
N GLN A 57 -14.62 -22.73 -9.48
CA GLN A 57 -13.91 -22.01 -8.43
C GLN A 57 -12.40 -22.15 -8.60
N GLY A 58 -11.89 -23.37 -8.87
CA GLY A 58 -10.47 -23.61 -9.06
C GLY A 58 -9.87 -22.84 -10.23
N PHE A 59 -10.60 -22.71 -11.35
CA PHE A 59 -10.16 -21.89 -12.48
C PHE A 59 -10.05 -20.41 -12.10
N LEU A 60 -11.02 -19.88 -11.34
CA LEU A 60 -10.99 -18.48 -10.88
C LEU A 60 -9.83 -18.24 -9.92
N GLU A 61 -9.60 -19.14 -8.97
CA GLU A 61 -8.49 -19.06 -8.01
C GLU A 61 -7.13 -19.10 -8.73
N GLU A 62 -6.97 -19.98 -9.71
CA GLU A 62 -5.76 -20.05 -10.54
C GLU A 62 -5.51 -18.75 -11.31
N LYS A 63 -6.54 -18.19 -11.94
CA LYS A 63 -6.42 -16.93 -12.69
C LYS A 63 -6.17 -15.72 -11.78
N ILE A 64 -6.81 -15.66 -10.63
CA ILE A 64 -6.55 -14.62 -9.63
C ILE A 64 -5.10 -14.70 -9.16
N LYS A 65 -4.61 -15.91 -8.86
CA LYS A 65 -3.22 -16.13 -8.44
C LYS A 65 -2.22 -15.74 -9.54
N GLU A 66 -2.48 -16.11 -10.80
CA GLU A 66 -1.66 -15.73 -11.94
C GLU A 66 -1.56 -14.21 -12.10
N TRP A 67 -2.70 -13.51 -12.06
CA TRP A 67 -2.74 -12.06 -12.24
C TRP A 67 -2.19 -11.28 -11.05
N SER A 68 -2.51 -11.69 -9.83
CA SER A 68 -1.98 -11.07 -8.62
C SER A 68 -0.46 -11.22 -8.53
N ASN A 69 0.06 -12.43 -8.76
CA ASN A 69 1.49 -12.67 -8.70
C ASN A 69 2.27 -11.82 -9.71
N THR A 70 1.73 -11.61 -10.91
CA THR A 70 2.42 -10.81 -11.93
C THR A 70 2.51 -9.34 -11.53
N ILE A 71 1.42 -8.75 -11.06
CA ILE A 71 1.37 -7.33 -10.67
C ILE A 71 2.15 -7.11 -9.38
N ASP A 72 1.96 -7.99 -8.40
CA ASP A 72 2.62 -7.87 -7.09
C ASP A 72 4.13 -8.08 -7.21
N ASN A 73 4.59 -8.99 -8.07
CA ASN A 73 6.02 -9.18 -8.35
C ASN A 73 6.64 -7.96 -9.06
N ILE A 74 5.95 -7.36 -10.04
CA ILE A 74 6.42 -6.13 -10.69
C ILE A 74 6.49 -5.00 -9.67
N ALA A 75 5.48 -4.85 -8.84
CA ALA A 75 5.44 -3.82 -7.80
C ALA A 75 6.52 -4.05 -6.73
N ALA A 76 6.74 -5.30 -6.29
CA ALA A 76 7.77 -5.66 -5.33
C ALA A 76 9.17 -5.38 -5.88
N ASN A 77 9.46 -5.80 -7.11
CA ASN A 77 10.74 -5.55 -7.77
C ASN A 77 10.99 -4.05 -7.97
N ALA A 78 9.96 -3.28 -8.32
CA ALA A 78 10.05 -1.83 -8.44
C ALA A 78 10.35 -1.16 -7.08
N ALA A 79 9.73 -1.65 -6.00
CA ALA A 79 9.97 -1.15 -4.64
C ALA A 79 11.39 -1.47 -4.17
N GLU A 80 11.89 -2.67 -4.44
CA GLU A 80 13.24 -3.09 -4.08
C GLU A 80 14.31 -2.30 -4.86
N SER A 81 14.17 -2.24 -6.18
CA SER A 81 15.04 -1.41 -7.05
C SER A 81 15.07 0.06 -6.60
N ASP A 82 13.95 0.55 -6.10
CA ASP A 82 13.85 1.93 -5.61
C ASP A 82 14.59 2.15 -4.29
N ARG A 83 14.59 1.16 -3.39
CA ARG A 83 15.36 1.20 -2.13
C ARG A 83 16.87 1.23 -2.38
N GLU A 84 17.35 0.56 -3.42
CA GLU A 84 18.77 0.49 -3.76
C GLU A 84 19.34 1.79 -4.32
N LYS A 85 18.49 2.71 -4.77
CA LYS A 85 18.93 4.00 -5.30
C LYS A 85 19.68 4.79 -4.23
N PRO A 86 20.82 5.44 -4.57
CA PRO A 86 21.69 6.14 -3.60
C PRO A 86 20.94 7.14 -2.72
N TRP A 87 19.96 7.84 -3.27
CA TRP A 87 19.16 8.84 -2.53
C TRP A 87 18.08 8.24 -1.64
N ASN A 88 17.79 6.94 -1.78
CA ASN A 88 16.83 6.21 -0.95
C ASN A 88 17.50 5.30 0.08
N ARG A 89 18.81 5.10 0.00
CA ARG A 89 19.55 4.32 0.99
C ARG A 89 19.42 4.96 2.36
N MET A 90 19.17 4.13 3.35
CA MET A 90 19.13 4.58 4.74
C MET A 90 20.53 5.10 5.13
N GLN A 91 20.59 6.33 5.60
CA GLN A 91 21.84 6.90 6.09
C GLN A 91 22.06 6.43 7.52
N HIS A 92 23.29 6.03 7.84
CA HIS A 92 23.67 5.65 9.20
C HIS A 92 23.46 6.81 10.19
N PHE A 93 23.24 6.47 11.44
CA PHE A 93 23.20 7.45 12.52
C PHE A 93 24.56 8.14 12.64
N ASN A 94 24.53 9.38 13.08
CA ASN A 94 25.75 10.16 13.29
C ASN A 94 25.70 10.80 14.67
N LYS A 95 26.73 10.56 15.48
CA LYS A 95 26.86 11.12 16.83
C LYS A 95 26.72 12.64 16.86
N ASN A 96 27.23 13.31 15.86
CA ASN A 96 27.15 14.77 15.75
C ASN A 96 25.72 15.32 15.54
N ASP A 97 24.75 14.46 15.28
CA ASP A 97 23.35 14.83 15.12
C ASP A 97 22.54 14.69 16.42
N VAL A 98 23.22 14.32 17.53
CA VAL A 98 22.66 14.23 18.89
C VAL A 98 23.41 15.17 19.82
N GLU A 99 22.70 16.01 20.53
CA GLU A 99 23.27 16.91 21.54
C GLU A 99 23.14 16.28 22.94
N GLY A 100 24.23 15.68 23.43
CA GLY A 100 24.25 14.98 24.72
C GLY A 100 23.78 13.53 24.61
N LYS A 101 22.91 13.11 25.51
CA LYS A 101 22.38 11.74 25.57
C LYS A 101 21.07 11.61 24.83
N LEU A 102 20.86 10.47 24.21
CA LEU A 102 19.62 10.08 23.59
C LEU A 102 18.67 9.47 24.65
N HIS A 103 17.55 10.13 24.89
CA HIS A 103 16.54 9.62 25.82
C HIS A 103 15.50 8.77 25.09
N ILE A 104 15.36 7.53 25.53
CA ILE A 104 14.45 6.55 24.92
C ILE A 104 13.58 5.93 26.01
N VAL A 105 12.27 5.91 25.75
CA VAL A 105 11.29 5.26 26.64
C VAL A 105 10.68 4.08 25.89
N LEU A 106 10.77 2.90 26.49
CA LEU A 106 10.15 1.68 25.98
C LEU A 106 8.78 1.46 26.64
N SER A 107 7.73 1.39 25.83
CA SER A 107 6.36 1.11 26.28
C SER A 107 5.65 0.23 25.24
N ASN A 108 4.44 0.58 24.83
CA ASN A 108 3.73 -0.02 23.69
C ASN A 108 4.42 0.25 22.34
N GLY A 109 5.33 1.20 22.30
CA GLY A 109 6.25 1.54 21.21
C GLY A 109 7.59 1.96 21.79
N ILE A 110 8.48 2.43 20.92
CA ILE A 110 9.74 3.06 21.28
C ILE A 110 9.57 4.56 21.12
N TYR A 111 9.72 5.30 22.19
CA TYR A 111 9.59 6.75 22.23
C TYR A 111 10.96 7.37 22.33
N VAL A 112 11.36 8.09 21.31
CA VAL A 112 12.67 8.78 21.24
C VAL A 112 12.44 10.27 21.44
N ASP A 113 13.06 10.85 22.46
CA ASP A 113 13.02 12.28 22.70
C ASP A 113 13.74 13.02 21.54
N ASN A 114 13.03 13.94 20.91
CA ASN A 114 13.57 14.67 19.75
C ASN A 114 14.18 16.03 20.11
N THR A 115 14.14 16.42 21.38
CA THR A 115 14.55 17.75 21.87
C THR A 115 16.02 18.04 21.56
N ASN A 116 16.86 17.00 21.73
CA ASN A 116 18.31 17.10 21.55
C ASN A 116 18.77 16.52 20.18
N LEU A 117 17.82 16.31 19.25
CA LEU A 117 18.09 15.71 17.96
C LEU A 117 18.03 16.75 16.84
N LYS A 118 19.08 16.80 16.03
CA LYS A 118 19.02 17.56 14.76
C LYS A 118 18.01 16.93 13.80
N ALA A 119 17.47 17.74 12.91
CA ALA A 119 16.47 17.31 11.92
C ALA A 119 16.94 16.10 11.09
N ALA A 120 18.24 15.98 10.82
CA ALA A 120 18.80 14.84 10.11
C ALA A 120 18.60 13.53 10.86
N MET A 121 18.86 13.51 12.19
CA MET A 121 18.66 12.33 13.03
C MET A 121 17.19 11.98 13.18
N GLN A 122 16.33 12.98 13.43
CA GLN A 122 14.90 12.79 13.50
C GLN A 122 14.33 12.13 12.22
N ASN A 123 14.80 12.60 11.05
CA ASN A 123 14.37 12.02 9.76
C ASN A 123 14.88 10.59 9.56
N ARG A 124 16.09 10.26 10.06
CA ARG A 124 16.60 8.88 10.00
C ARG A 124 15.76 7.94 10.86
N ILE A 125 15.42 8.37 12.09
CA ILE A 125 14.53 7.58 12.98
C ILE A 125 13.15 7.38 12.35
N ARG A 126 12.54 8.43 11.78
CA ARG A 126 11.25 8.29 11.07
C ARG A 126 11.37 7.35 9.87
N ARG A 127 12.49 7.38 9.17
CA ARG A 127 12.70 6.54 7.99
C ARG A 127 12.89 5.07 8.33
N MET A 128 13.43 4.72 9.49
CA MET A 128 13.44 3.34 10.00
C MET A 128 12.02 2.78 10.12
N ALA A 129 11.06 3.62 10.53
CA ALA A 129 9.65 3.25 10.65
C ALA A 129 8.84 3.49 9.36
N ALA A 130 9.48 3.66 8.22
CA ALA A 130 8.82 3.88 6.95
C ALA A 130 8.97 2.65 6.04
N ILE A 131 7.84 2.19 5.50
CA ILE A 131 7.80 1.10 4.52
C ILE A 131 7.42 1.62 3.15
N SER A 132 7.85 0.93 2.11
CA SER A 132 7.40 1.19 0.74
C SER A 132 5.91 0.96 0.64
N ASN A 133 5.18 1.91 0.05
CA ASN A 133 3.74 1.78 -0.13
C ASN A 133 3.42 0.84 -1.29
N PRO A 134 2.85 -0.35 -1.06
CA PRO A 134 2.54 -1.28 -2.14
C PRO A 134 1.57 -0.71 -3.18
N VAL A 135 0.63 0.13 -2.74
CA VAL A 135 -0.35 0.77 -3.64
C VAL A 135 0.34 1.72 -4.61
N PHE A 136 1.34 2.48 -4.15
CA PHE A 136 2.11 3.36 -5.02
C PHE A 136 2.79 2.59 -6.16
N TYR A 137 3.50 1.51 -5.84
CA TYR A 137 4.21 0.71 -6.84
C TYR A 137 3.26 -0.09 -7.73
N LYS A 138 2.13 -0.52 -7.19
CA LYS A 138 1.07 -1.17 -7.98
C LYS A 138 0.47 -0.20 -9.00
N ASN A 139 0.11 1.00 -8.58
CA ASN A 139 -0.37 2.05 -9.47
C ASN A 139 0.65 2.39 -10.56
N GLN A 140 1.93 2.49 -10.19
CA GLN A 140 3.01 2.72 -11.13
C GLN A 140 3.12 1.58 -12.16
N ALA A 141 3.01 0.33 -11.73
CA ALA A 141 3.10 -0.84 -12.61
C ALA A 141 1.95 -0.91 -13.63
N ILE A 142 0.75 -0.46 -13.27
CA ILE A 142 -0.42 -0.44 -14.15
C ILE A 142 -0.62 0.92 -14.87
N GLY A 143 0.31 1.88 -14.70
CA GLY A 143 0.24 3.19 -15.34
C GLY A 143 -0.85 4.13 -14.78
N THR A 144 -1.33 3.87 -13.56
CA THR A 144 -2.32 4.73 -12.89
C THR A 144 -1.63 5.88 -12.16
N SER A 145 -2.31 7.02 -12.03
CA SER A 145 -1.79 8.19 -11.32
C SER A 145 -1.56 7.91 -9.83
N ASN A 146 -0.45 8.42 -9.32
CA ASN A 146 -0.08 8.38 -7.90
C ASN A 146 -0.26 9.74 -7.19
N TYR A 147 -1.08 10.65 -7.74
CA TYR A 147 -1.20 12.02 -7.24
C TYR A 147 -1.50 12.08 -5.73
N ASP A 148 -2.41 11.23 -5.25
CA ASP A 148 -2.81 11.18 -3.84
C ASP A 148 -2.20 9.99 -3.07
N THR A 149 -1.24 9.28 -3.68
CA THR A 149 -0.65 8.08 -3.10
C THR A 149 0.78 8.34 -2.67
N ALA A 150 1.01 8.36 -1.35
CA ALA A 150 2.36 8.52 -0.82
C ALA A 150 3.24 7.33 -1.19
N ARG A 151 4.51 7.59 -1.55
CA ARG A 151 5.49 6.56 -1.88
C ARG A 151 5.89 5.70 -0.67
N TRP A 152 5.88 6.31 0.51
CA TRP A 152 6.26 5.70 1.77
C TRP A 152 5.13 5.81 2.78
N ILE A 153 4.90 4.76 3.54
CA ILE A 153 3.98 4.74 4.67
C ILE A 153 4.82 4.83 5.93
N TYR A 154 4.62 5.88 6.71
CA TYR A 154 5.23 6.04 8.02
C TYR A 154 4.39 5.31 9.07
N LEU A 155 4.98 4.31 9.72
CA LEU A 155 4.33 3.50 10.75
C LEU A 155 4.51 4.06 12.17
N GLY A 156 5.27 5.14 12.29
CA GLY A 156 5.48 5.85 13.55
C GLY A 156 4.46 6.96 13.78
N LYS A 157 4.68 7.70 14.85
CA LYS A 157 3.88 8.88 15.20
C LYS A 157 4.76 9.94 15.87
N ASP A 158 4.59 11.18 15.46
CA ASP A 158 5.21 12.31 16.13
C ASP A 158 4.24 12.87 17.18
N HIS A 159 4.70 12.97 18.43
CA HIS A 159 3.91 13.50 19.52
C HIS A 159 4.22 14.98 19.75
N LEU A 160 3.19 15.76 20.08
CA LEU A 160 3.33 17.19 20.43
C LEU A 160 4.26 17.42 21.63
N SER A 161 4.44 16.40 22.49
CA SER A 161 5.34 16.41 23.64
C SER A 161 6.83 16.27 23.28
N GLY A 162 7.18 16.30 22.00
CA GLY A 162 8.58 16.20 21.59
C GLY A 162 9.13 14.76 21.50
N TYR A 163 8.27 13.78 21.28
CA TYR A 163 8.69 12.39 21.10
C TYR A 163 8.36 11.87 19.69
N ILE A 164 9.30 11.13 19.13
CA ILE A 164 9.09 10.30 17.92
C ILE A 164 8.80 8.89 18.41
N GLN A 165 7.59 8.42 18.16
CA GLN A 165 7.20 7.04 18.45
C GLN A 165 7.42 6.18 17.22
N ILE A 166 8.15 5.07 17.38
CA ILE A 166 8.32 4.04 16.34
C ILE A 166 7.85 2.67 16.83
N PRO A 167 7.52 1.74 15.92
CA PRO A 167 7.10 0.40 16.28
C PRO A 167 8.14 -0.34 17.11
N ARG A 168 7.69 -1.12 18.09
CA ARG A 168 8.55 -1.88 18.99
C ARG A 168 9.41 -2.93 18.27
N GLY A 169 8.95 -3.46 17.15
CA GLY A 169 9.70 -4.42 16.34
C GLY A 169 11.01 -3.87 15.74
N LEU A 170 11.23 -2.55 15.78
CA LEU A 170 12.46 -1.91 15.33
C LEU A 170 13.50 -1.74 16.45
N GLN A 171 13.28 -2.35 17.61
CA GLN A 171 14.13 -2.17 18.78
C GLN A 171 15.58 -2.60 18.51
N ASP A 172 15.77 -3.78 17.97
CA ASP A 172 17.12 -4.33 17.72
C ASP A 172 17.87 -3.49 16.67
N GLU A 173 17.19 -3.11 15.61
CA GLU A 173 17.75 -2.25 14.56
C GLU A 173 18.13 -0.87 15.12
N LEU A 174 17.30 -0.28 15.97
CA LEU A 174 17.61 0.99 16.63
C LEU A 174 18.85 0.88 17.51
N TRP A 175 18.95 -0.17 18.34
CA TRP A 175 20.12 -0.38 19.20
C TRP A 175 21.39 -0.63 18.41
N GLU A 176 21.34 -1.37 17.32
CA GLU A 176 22.49 -1.56 16.44
C GLU A 176 22.98 -0.24 15.85
N ASN A 177 22.07 0.58 15.33
CA ASN A 177 22.41 1.89 14.77
C ASN A 177 23.00 2.85 15.83
N ILE A 178 22.49 2.85 17.06
CA ILE A 178 23.00 3.64 18.18
C ILE A 178 24.42 3.19 18.54
N LYS A 179 24.65 1.89 18.65
CA LYS A 179 25.97 1.32 18.96
C LYS A 179 26.99 1.59 17.86
N GLN A 180 26.62 1.42 16.59
CA GLN A 180 27.49 1.70 15.44
C GLN A 180 27.91 3.17 15.35
N ALA A 181 27.03 4.06 15.78
CA ALA A 181 27.29 5.50 15.78
C ALA A 181 27.97 6.01 17.08
N ASP A 182 28.23 5.13 18.05
CA ASP A 182 28.79 5.48 19.37
C ASP A 182 28.00 6.62 20.05
N ILE A 183 26.66 6.50 20.06
CA ILE A 183 25.74 7.47 20.68
C ILE A 183 25.46 7.04 22.11
N ASP A 184 25.61 7.95 23.07
CA ASP A 184 25.23 7.74 24.46
C ASP A 184 23.69 7.80 24.62
N TYR A 185 23.10 6.87 25.37
CA TYR A 185 21.67 6.77 25.62
C TYR A 185 21.35 6.42 27.07
#